data_85ec047d505b5c242c79cf1cb70d8929
#
_entry.id   85ec047d505b5c242c79cf1cb70d8929
#
_cell.length_a   1.000
_cell.length_b   1.000
_cell.length_c   1.000
_cell.angle_alpha   90.00
_cell.angle_beta   90.00
_cell.angle_gamma   90.00
#
_symmetry.space_group_name_H-M   'P 1'
#
loop_
_entity.id
_entity.type
_entity.pdbx_description
1 polymer ?
#
loop_
_entity_poly.entity_id
_entity_poly.type
_entity_poly.pdbx_seq_one_letter_code
_entity_poly.pdbx_strand_id
1 'polypeptide(L)'
;MDRRQQEIMSFLHDRVFDTILNSQNASDSAKRGVRYTIMRMEQLSASGMVQYFWSAIAGKGNAVSFADLLSREGFMRFEEVLEDFRVRFTDNWLRQL
;
A
#
# COMPACT_ATOMS: atom_id res chain seq x y z
N MET A 1 -6.39 15.86 -3.59
CA MET A 1 -5.78 14.75 -4.39
C MET A 1 -6.36 14.74 -5.78
N ASP A 2 -5.50 14.51 -6.78
CA ASP A 2 -6.01 14.30 -8.13
C ASP A 2 -6.59 12.88 -8.27
N ARG A 3 -7.18 12.60 -9.43
CA ARG A 3 -7.88 11.34 -9.67
C ARG A 3 -6.96 10.12 -9.53
N ARG A 4 -5.73 10.20 -10.00
CA ARG A 4 -4.80 9.08 -9.93
C ARG A 4 -4.38 8.78 -8.50
N GLN A 5 -4.10 9.83 -7.72
CA GLN A 5 -3.81 9.68 -6.31
C GLN A 5 -4.98 9.02 -5.58
N GLN A 6 -6.20 9.46 -5.88
CA GLN A 6 -7.41 8.89 -5.27
C GLN A 6 -7.58 7.43 -5.63
N GLU A 7 -7.34 7.04 -6.88
CA GLU A 7 -7.46 5.65 -7.30
C GLU A 7 -6.45 4.74 -6.61
N ILE A 8 -5.19 5.21 -6.49
CA ILE A 8 -4.16 4.44 -5.79
C ILE A 8 -4.52 4.29 -4.32
N MET A 9 -4.90 5.37 -3.66
CA MET A 9 -5.23 5.33 -2.24
C MET A 9 -6.49 4.50 -1.98
N SER A 10 -7.50 4.58 -2.84
CA SER A 10 -8.71 3.74 -2.72
C SER A 10 -8.37 2.25 -2.84
N PHE A 11 -7.53 1.90 -3.79
CA PHE A 11 -7.07 0.52 -3.95
C PHE A 11 -6.37 0.03 -2.68
N LEU A 12 -5.45 0.81 -2.16
CA LEU A 12 -4.68 0.42 -0.98
C LEU A 12 -5.54 0.36 0.28
N HIS A 13 -6.49 1.26 0.43
CA HIS A 13 -7.44 1.20 1.54
C HIS A 13 -8.26 -0.09 1.47
N ASP A 14 -8.85 -0.37 0.31
CA ASP A 14 -9.69 -1.56 0.16
C ASP A 14 -8.93 -2.87 0.34
N ARG A 15 -7.71 -2.94 -0.18
CA ARG A 15 -6.99 -4.21 -0.26
C ARG A 15 -6.01 -4.42 0.89
N VAL A 16 -5.55 -3.35 1.53
CA VAL A 16 -4.49 -3.43 2.53
C VAL A 16 -4.86 -2.70 3.82
N PHE A 17 -5.04 -1.39 3.74
CA PHE A 17 -5.08 -0.56 4.95
C PHE A 17 -6.32 -0.81 5.82
N ASP A 18 -7.50 -0.79 5.23
CA ASP A 18 -8.74 -0.96 5.98
C ASP A 18 -8.87 -2.37 6.55
N THR A 19 -8.37 -3.36 5.83
CA THR A 19 -8.31 -4.73 6.31
C THR A 19 -7.56 -4.82 7.64
N ILE A 20 -6.42 -4.13 7.72
CA ILE A 20 -5.59 -4.15 8.93
C ILE A 20 -6.22 -3.28 10.02
N LEU A 21 -6.63 -2.06 9.67
CA LEU A 21 -7.18 -1.12 10.66
C LEU A 21 -8.46 -1.63 11.32
N ASN A 22 -9.26 -2.40 10.58
CA ASN A 22 -10.51 -2.95 11.09
C ASN A 22 -10.36 -4.34 11.71
N SER A 23 -9.17 -4.92 11.67
CA SER A 23 -8.94 -6.24 12.23
C SER A 23 -8.68 -6.19 13.72
N GLN A 24 -9.38 -7.03 14.48
CA GLN A 24 -9.13 -7.19 15.90
C GLN A 24 -7.82 -7.95 16.16
N ASN A 25 -7.32 -8.67 15.16
CA ASN A 25 -6.11 -9.47 15.29
C ASN A 25 -4.84 -8.68 14.96
N ALA A 26 -4.98 -7.49 14.39
CA ALA A 26 -3.83 -6.67 14.07
C ALA A 26 -3.28 -6.01 15.33
N SER A 27 -1.96 -6.03 15.48
CA SER A 27 -1.29 -5.40 16.61
C SER A 27 -1.42 -3.86 16.53
N ASP A 28 -1.25 -3.19 17.67
CA ASP A 28 -1.20 -1.73 17.71
C ASP A 28 -0.05 -1.19 16.87
N SER A 29 1.06 -1.91 16.84
CA SER A 29 2.23 -1.60 16.02
C SER A 29 1.89 -1.60 14.54
N ALA A 30 1.16 -2.64 14.08
CA ALA A 30 0.73 -2.74 12.69
C ALA A 30 -0.20 -1.59 12.33
N LYS A 31 -1.15 -1.28 13.19
CA LYS A 31 -2.09 -0.19 12.94
C LYS A 31 -1.41 1.17 12.90
N ARG A 32 -0.43 1.40 13.76
CA ARG A 32 0.37 2.64 13.72
C ARG A 32 1.17 2.74 12.43
N GLY A 33 1.74 1.62 11.99
CA GLY A 33 2.48 1.56 10.73
C GLY A 33 1.59 1.90 9.53
N VAL A 34 0.37 1.38 9.54
CA VAL A 34 -0.61 1.69 8.48
C VAL A 34 -0.95 3.17 8.47
N ARG A 35 -1.25 3.75 9.63
CA ARG A 35 -1.60 5.18 9.73
C ARG A 35 -0.46 6.06 9.27
N TYR A 36 0.77 5.72 9.65
CA TYR A 36 1.96 6.45 9.21
C TYR A 36 2.13 6.36 7.69
N THR A 37 1.95 5.16 7.13
CA THR A 37 2.06 4.93 5.70
C THR A 37 1.03 5.75 4.92
N ILE A 38 -0.22 5.77 5.38
CA ILE A 38 -1.27 6.57 4.77
C ILE A 38 -0.89 8.04 4.76
N MET A 39 -0.45 8.55 5.90
CA MET A 39 -0.06 9.95 6.04
C MET A 39 1.08 10.32 5.09
N ARG A 40 2.08 9.45 4.98
CA ARG A 40 3.21 9.66 4.08
C ARG A 40 2.77 9.67 2.62
N MET A 41 1.95 8.69 2.23
CA MET A 41 1.52 8.54 0.84
C MET A 41 0.63 9.69 0.39
N GLU A 42 -0.20 10.22 1.27
CA GLU A 42 -1.08 11.34 0.93
C GLU A 42 -0.33 12.60 0.51
N GLN A 43 0.95 12.70 0.85
CA GLN A 43 1.80 13.82 0.49
C GLN A 43 2.56 13.61 -0.82
N LEU A 44 2.44 12.45 -1.44
CA LEU A 44 3.19 12.10 -2.63
C LEU A 44 2.34 12.29 -3.88
N SER A 45 3.04 12.48 -5.02
CA SER A 45 2.39 12.41 -6.33
C SER A 45 1.97 10.98 -6.62
N ALA A 46 1.16 10.77 -7.66
CA ALA A 46 0.77 9.43 -8.06
C ALA A 46 1.99 8.54 -8.35
N SER A 47 2.96 9.06 -9.09
CA SER A 47 4.22 8.33 -9.31
C SER A 47 4.95 8.02 -8.02
N GLY A 48 4.99 8.97 -7.10
CA GLY A 48 5.62 8.78 -5.79
C GLY A 48 4.91 7.71 -4.96
N MET A 49 3.59 7.66 -5.04
CA MET A 49 2.80 6.62 -4.37
C MET A 49 3.15 5.22 -4.89
N VAL A 50 3.28 5.07 -6.20
CA VAL A 50 3.64 3.78 -6.81
C VAL A 50 5.04 3.37 -6.37
N GLN A 51 6.00 4.29 -6.39
CA GLN A 51 7.35 4.01 -5.93
C GLN A 51 7.39 3.65 -4.44
N TYR A 52 6.62 4.35 -3.64
CA TYR A 52 6.53 4.08 -2.20
C TYR A 52 5.96 2.69 -1.96
N PHE A 53 4.93 2.31 -2.71
CA PHE A 53 4.35 0.97 -2.61
C PHE A 53 5.42 -0.10 -2.84
N TRP A 54 6.21 0.03 -3.92
CA TRP A 54 7.22 -0.97 -4.25
C TRP A 54 8.39 -0.99 -3.27
N SER A 55 8.78 0.16 -2.73
CA SER A 55 9.92 0.21 -1.80
C SER A 55 9.54 -0.13 -0.36
N ALA A 56 8.45 0.42 0.13
CA ALA A 56 8.11 0.30 1.55
C ALA A 56 7.07 -0.79 1.82
N ILE A 57 6.04 -0.90 0.99
CA ILE A 57 4.96 -1.84 1.22
C ILE A 57 5.31 -3.22 0.66
N ALA A 58 5.79 -3.27 -0.58
CA ALA A 58 6.15 -4.52 -1.23
C ALA A 58 7.51 -5.07 -0.81
N GLY A 59 8.29 -4.29 -0.10
CA GLY A 59 9.55 -4.77 0.45
C GLY A 59 10.73 -4.76 -0.51
N LYS A 60 10.67 -3.94 -1.54
CA LYS A 60 11.81 -3.76 -2.44
C LYS A 60 12.69 -2.63 -1.94
N GLY A 61 13.52 -2.93 -0.97
CA GLY A 61 14.42 -1.95 -0.37
C GLY A 61 14.98 -2.49 0.93
N ASN A 62 15.71 -1.64 1.64
CA ASN A 62 16.38 -2.03 2.88
C ASN A 62 15.50 -1.91 4.13
N ALA A 63 14.26 -1.46 3.99
CA ALA A 63 13.37 -1.33 5.12
C ALA A 63 12.68 -2.67 5.41
N VAL A 64 12.37 -2.92 6.67
CA VAL A 64 11.51 -4.02 7.05
C VAL A 64 10.20 -3.85 6.30
N SER A 65 9.89 -4.79 5.42
CA SER A 65 8.76 -4.62 4.55
C SER A 65 7.46 -4.72 5.32
N PHE A 66 6.52 -3.91 4.92
CA PHE A 66 5.16 -3.98 5.40
C PHE A 66 4.55 -5.36 5.08
N ALA A 67 4.99 -5.96 3.96
CA ALA A 67 4.60 -7.31 3.56
C ALA A 67 5.00 -8.36 4.60
N ASP A 68 6.21 -8.24 5.15
CA ASP A 68 6.68 -9.16 6.20
C ASP A 68 5.82 -9.04 7.46
N LEU A 69 5.46 -7.83 7.83
CA LEU A 69 4.59 -7.58 8.98
C LEU A 69 3.22 -8.21 8.76
N LEU A 70 2.64 -8.02 7.59
CA LEU A 70 1.34 -8.59 7.22
C LEU A 70 1.38 -10.12 7.24
N SER A 71 2.45 -10.70 6.71
CA SER A 71 2.64 -12.14 6.69
C SER A 71 2.74 -12.71 8.09
N ARG A 72 3.49 -12.05 8.98
CA ARG A 72 3.66 -12.49 10.37
C ARG A 72 2.36 -12.44 11.16
N GLU A 73 1.48 -11.51 10.84
CA GLU A 73 0.21 -11.35 11.54
C GLU A 73 -0.94 -12.12 10.87
N GLY A 74 -0.63 -12.95 9.87
CA GLY A 74 -1.62 -13.80 9.23
C GLY A 74 -2.52 -13.10 8.23
N PHE A 75 -2.14 -11.91 7.78
CA PHE A 75 -2.88 -11.19 6.76
C PHE A 75 -2.40 -11.61 5.37
N MET A 76 -2.85 -12.62 4.88
CA MET A 76 -3.09 -12.95 3.61
C MET A 76 -2.27 -12.95 2.43
N ARG A 77 -2.73 -13.26 1.43
CA ARG A 77 -2.47 -13.33 -0.03
C ARG A 77 -1.97 -12.00 -0.60
N PHE A 78 -0.89 -11.49 0.02
CA PHE A 78 -0.33 -10.21 -0.40
C PHE A 78 0.19 -10.28 -1.83
N GLU A 79 0.54 -11.46 -2.30
CA GLU A 79 1.00 -11.68 -3.67
C GLU A 79 -0.07 -11.31 -4.69
N GLU A 80 -1.33 -11.59 -4.40
CA GLU A 80 -2.43 -11.17 -5.27
C GLU A 80 -2.56 -9.66 -5.33
N VAL A 81 -2.38 -9.01 -4.19
CA VAL A 81 -2.41 -7.55 -4.12
C VAL A 81 -1.28 -6.94 -4.95
N LEU A 82 -0.07 -7.50 -4.83
CA LEU A 82 1.09 -7.05 -5.61
C LEU A 82 0.82 -7.13 -7.10
N GLU A 83 0.28 -8.26 -7.55
CA GLU A 83 0.01 -8.47 -8.97
C GLU A 83 -1.10 -7.55 -9.47
N ASP A 84 -2.18 -7.41 -8.71
CA ASP A 84 -3.28 -6.51 -9.07
C ASP A 84 -2.82 -5.06 -9.13
N PHE A 85 -1.95 -4.66 -8.21
CA PHE A 85 -1.38 -3.32 -8.20
C PHE A 85 -0.51 -3.10 -9.44
N ARG A 86 0.34 -4.07 -9.77
CA ARG A 86 1.22 -3.99 -10.93
C ARG A 86 0.44 -3.83 -12.23
N VAL A 87 -0.62 -4.59 -12.38
CA VAL A 87 -1.45 -4.57 -13.59
C VAL A 87 -2.24 -3.27 -13.70
N ARG A 88 -2.75 -2.78 -12.57
CA ARG A 88 -3.65 -1.62 -12.56
C ARG A 88 -2.91 -0.29 -12.67
N PHE A 89 -1.75 -0.16 -11.99
CA PHE A 89 -1.02 1.11 -11.93
C PHE A 89 0.28 1.05 -12.73
N THR A 90 0.11 0.90 -14.04
CA THR A 90 1.23 0.84 -14.98
C THR A 90 1.79 2.23 -15.26
N ASP A 91 2.99 2.28 -15.85
CA ASP A 91 3.57 3.54 -16.31
C ASP A 91 2.66 4.24 -17.32
N ASN A 92 2.04 3.47 -18.22
CA ASN A 92 1.11 4.03 -19.18
C ASN A 92 -0.10 4.67 -18.49
N TRP A 93 -0.64 4.00 -17.49
CA TRP A 93 -1.75 4.56 -16.73
C TRP A 93 -1.36 5.86 -16.03
N LEU A 94 -0.14 5.90 -15.46
CA LEU A 94 0.37 7.10 -14.78
C LEU A 94 0.55 8.28 -15.72
N ARG A 95 0.80 8.02 -16.99
CA ARG A 95 1.00 9.07 -18.01
C ARG A 95 -0.31 9.56 -18.63
N GLN A 96 -1.38 8.82 -18.50
CA GLN A 96 -2.68 9.20 -19.03
C GLN A 96 -3.27 10.34 -18.22
N LEU A 97 -3.56 11.41 -18.90
CA LEU A 97 -4.18 12.59 -18.29
C LEU A 97 -5.62 12.71 -18.69
#